data_f2a906d8dd43233ff7d3358cc20fdaa5
#
_entry.id   f2a906d8dd43233ff7d3358cc20fdaa5
#
_cell.length_a   1.000
_cell.length_b   1.000
_cell.length_c   1.000
_cell.angle_alpha   90.00
_cell.angle_beta   90.00
_cell.angle_gamma   90.00
#
_symmetry.space_group_name_H-M   'P 1'
#
loop_
_entity.id
_entity.type
_entity.pdbx_description
1 polymer ?
#
loop_
_entity_poly.entity_id
_entity_poly.type
_entity_poly.pdbx_seq_one_letter_code
_entity_poly.pdbx_strand_id
1 'polypeptide(L)'
;MDSAIENLVQLGLKEYEAKIYVALVGLGEANVRRIHEASGVPRPRVYDVLNALDEKGFIEIRRGSPLMYKAVRPDIVVSFLKKDLDTAAQESVKTLDALSVDARQNYSPIWYVHSDWTIQRNLEMLIEHVTRELIILCFNQETFIKFQGLIGAIAKDREIKVLFPKGGADGIVPVDGIRYFEAGTPEDFFGVNVFQKIFSAPIPREGTIFRLECILIADDQESMLIYTQDGNRMAVIITLPFITCVQSRLFSRLFENAHEIKKISSRSRKHEQKKN
;
A
#
# COMPACT_ATOMS: atom_id res chain seq x y z
N MET A 1 -29.76 4.04 10.63
CA MET A 1 -29.20 4.32 11.97
C MET A 1 -27.91 3.54 12.22
N ASP A 2 -27.88 2.26 11.91
CA ASP A 2 -26.73 1.38 12.18
C ASP A 2 -25.43 1.84 11.51
N SER A 3 -25.48 2.26 10.26
CA SER A 3 -24.31 2.82 9.55
C SER A 3 -23.72 4.08 10.21
N ALA A 4 -24.57 4.96 10.80
CA ALA A 4 -24.09 6.14 11.49
C ALA A 4 -23.39 5.76 12.81
N ILE A 5 -23.90 4.74 13.51
CA ILE A 5 -23.31 4.21 14.73
C ILE A 5 -21.94 3.60 14.41
N GLU A 6 -21.85 2.74 13.38
CA GLU A 6 -20.61 2.13 12.94
C GLU A 6 -19.54 3.16 12.58
N ASN A 7 -19.91 4.19 11.81
CA ASN A 7 -18.99 5.28 11.44
C ASN A 7 -18.48 6.07 12.66
N LEU A 8 -19.34 6.36 13.63
CA LEU A 8 -18.94 7.05 14.86
C LEU A 8 -18.02 6.19 15.74
N VAL A 9 -18.24 4.88 15.75
CA VAL A 9 -17.34 3.94 16.43
C VAL A 9 -15.96 3.90 15.75
N GLN A 10 -15.91 3.91 14.42
CA GLN A 10 -14.64 4.01 13.67
C GLN A 10 -13.90 5.33 13.95
N LEU A 11 -14.65 6.41 14.25
CA LEU A 11 -14.08 7.70 14.65
C LEU A 11 -13.68 7.77 16.13
N GLY A 12 -13.84 6.70 16.91
CA GLY A 12 -13.34 6.60 18.30
C GLY A 12 -14.39 6.69 19.39
N LEU A 13 -15.68 6.76 19.09
CA LEU A 13 -16.73 6.62 20.09
C LEU A 13 -16.87 5.15 20.51
N LYS A 14 -17.18 4.93 21.79
CA LYS A 14 -17.62 3.59 22.25
C LYS A 14 -19.02 3.30 21.70
N GLU A 15 -19.34 2.03 21.52
CA GLU A 15 -20.63 1.61 20.93
C GLU A 15 -21.85 2.25 21.61
N TYR A 16 -21.90 2.26 22.93
CA TYR A 16 -23.02 2.89 23.67
C TYR A 16 -23.03 4.41 23.57
N GLU A 17 -21.86 5.05 23.47
CA GLU A 17 -21.76 6.50 23.23
C GLU A 17 -22.36 6.86 21.88
N ALA A 18 -21.98 6.10 20.82
CA ALA A 18 -22.50 6.30 19.48
C ALA A 18 -24.02 6.07 19.42
N LYS A 19 -24.54 5.00 20.06
CA LYS A 19 -25.99 4.71 20.12
C LYS A 19 -26.76 5.83 20.80
N ILE A 20 -26.30 6.32 21.94
CA ILE A 20 -26.98 7.41 22.69
C ILE A 20 -26.89 8.71 21.91
N TYR A 21 -25.74 9.03 21.33
CA TYR A 21 -25.58 10.25 20.55
C TYR A 21 -26.49 10.26 19.32
N VAL A 22 -26.56 9.17 18.55
CA VAL A 22 -27.44 9.03 17.37
C VAL A 22 -28.93 9.14 17.80
N ALA A 23 -29.30 8.51 18.92
CA ALA A 23 -30.67 8.63 19.47
C ALA A 23 -31.01 10.09 19.83
N LEU A 24 -30.09 10.81 20.47
CA LEU A 24 -30.26 12.22 20.81
C LEU A 24 -30.36 13.12 19.57
N VAL A 25 -29.55 12.88 18.52
CA VAL A 25 -29.68 13.62 17.27
C VAL A 25 -31.07 13.43 16.65
N GLY A 26 -31.58 12.20 16.66
CA GLY A 26 -32.94 11.90 16.15
C GLY A 26 -34.07 12.45 16.99
N LEU A 27 -33.91 12.53 18.33
CA LEU A 27 -34.95 13.00 19.26
C LEU A 27 -34.93 14.53 19.46
N GLY A 28 -33.82 15.20 19.10
CA GLY A 28 -33.59 16.62 19.36
C GLY A 28 -33.29 16.89 20.83
N GLU A 29 -34.28 16.76 21.72
CA GLU A 29 -34.15 16.89 23.16
C GLU A 29 -34.93 15.78 23.88
N ALA A 30 -34.29 15.11 24.84
CA ALA A 30 -34.90 13.97 25.51
C ALA A 30 -34.42 13.80 26.97
N ASN A 31 -35.26 13.20 27.81
CA ASN A 31 -34.87 12.71 29.13
C ASN A 31 -34.31 11.28 29.06
N VAL A 32 -33.69 10.80 30.12
CA VAL A 32 -33.04 9.48 30.22
C VAL A 32 -33.98 8.33 29.80
N ARG A 33 -35.27 8.41 30.10
CA ARG A 33 -36.23 7.36 29.74
C ARG A 33 -36.36 7.25 28.21
N ARG A 34 -36.58 8.37 27.51
CA ARG A 34 -36.70 8.40 26.04
C ARG A 34 -35.40 7.99 25.35
N ILE A 35 -34.27 8.41 25.94
CA ILE A 35 -32.95 8.03 25.42
C ILE A 35 -32.76 6.51 25.51
N HIS A 36 -33.06 5.90 26.64
CA HIS A 36 -33.05 4.45 26.84
C HIS A 36 -33.91 3.73 25.79
N GLU A 37 -35.17 4.18 25.65
CA GLU A 37 -36.13 3.56 24.72
C GLU A 37 -35.67 3.66 23.24
N ALA A 38 -35.07 4.80 22.86
CA ALA A 38 -34.64 5.04 21.50
C ALA A 38 -33.27 4.42 21.16
N SER A 39 -32.32 4.38 22.11
CA SER A 39 -30.96 3.89 21.88
C SER A 39 -30.80 2.39 22.08
N GLY A 40 -31.74 1.75 22.81
CA GLY A 40 -31.63 0.36 23.25
C GLY A 40 -30.52 0.11 24.27
N VAL A 41 -29.85 1.14 24.78
CA VAL A 41 -28.81 1.01 25.81
C VAL A 41 -29.45 0.74 27.16
N PRO A 42 -28.97 -0.26 27.94
CA PRO A 42 -29.54 -0.57 29.25
C PRO A 42 -29.61 0.66 30.19
N ARG A 43 -30.75 0.88 30.83
CA ARG A 43 -30.99 2.08 31.63
C ARG A 43 -29.91 2.42 32.68
N PRO A 44 -29.33 1.46 33.41
CA PRO A 44 -28.21 1.76 34.31
C PRO A 44 -27.00 2.35 33.61
N ARG A 45 -26.75 1.93 32.36
CA ARG A 45 -25.60 2.40 31.56
C ARG A 45 -25.82 3.76 30.92
N VAL A 46 -27.11 4.17 30.73
CA VAL A 46 -27.38 5.46 30.06
C VAL A 46 -26.81 6.62 30.86
N TYR A 47 -26.86 6.59 32.19
CA TYR A 47 -26.29 7.66 33.01
C TYR A 47 -24.76 7.77 32.87
N ASP A 48 -24.06 6.64 32.94
CA ASP A 48 -22.60 6.61 32.81
C ASP A 48 -22.17 7.14 31.45
N VAL A 49 -22.90 6.73 30.38
CA VAL A 49 -22.60 7.15 29.02
C VAL A 49 -22.94 8.62 28.78
N LEU A 50 -24.04 9.12 29.32
CA LEU A 50 -24.36 10.55 29.24
C LEU A 50 -23.31 11.41 29.95
N ASN A 51 -22.80 10.99 31.10
CA ASN A 51 -21.72 11.69 31.79
C ASN A 51 -20.43 11.68 30.91
N ALA A 52 -20.10 10.57 30.30
CA ALA A 52 -18.92 10.48 29.40
C ALA A 52 -19.10 11.37 28.15
N LEU A 53 -20.29 11.47 27.59
CA LEU A 53 -20.57 12.35 26.44
C LEU A 53 -20.56 13.84 26.86
N ASP A 54 -21.00 14.17 28.07
CA ASP A 54 -20.92 15.51 28.62
C ASP A 54 -19.48 15.95 28.88
N GLU A 55 -18.66 15.08 29.47
CA GLU A 55 -17.22 15.31 29.66
C GLU A 55 -16.49 15.55 28.34
N LYS A 56 -16.92 14.89 27.26
CA LYS A 56 -16.41 15.11 25.90
C LYS A 56 -16.98 16.38 25.24
N GLY A 57 -18.00 16.99 25.83
CA GLY A 57 -18.70 18.15 25.26
C GLY A 57 -19.57 17.80 24.04
N PHE A 58 -20.02 16.54 23.89
CA PHE A 58 -20.83 16.08 22.76
C PHE A 58 -22.33 16.19 23.00
N ILE A 59 -22.74 16.52 24.23
CA ILE A 59 -24.13 16.80 24.60
C ILE A 59 -24.22 18.06 25.44
N GLU A 60 -25.43 18.63 25.47
CA GLU A 60 -25.82 19.76 26.32
C GLU A 60 -26.85 19.27 27.33
N ILE A 61 -26.76 19.72 28.58
CA ILE A 61 -27.68 19.35 29.64
C ILE A 61 -28.49 20.58 30.03
N ARG A 62 -29.82 20.47 29.89
CA ARG A 62 -30.75 21.48 30.43
C ARG A 62 -31.29 21.04 31.80
N ARG A 63 -30.98 21.81 32.80
CA ARG A 63 -31.48 21.59 34.18
C ARG A 63 -32.99 21.77 34.26
N GLY A 64 -33.67 20.86 34.91
CA GLY A 64 -35.13 20.85 35.08
C GLY A 64 -35.56 19.55 35.76
N SER A 65 -36.87 19.41 35.99
CA SER A 65 -37.46 18.16 36.47
C SER A 65 -38.47 17.66 35.44
N PRO A 66 -38.09 16.69 34.57
CA PRO A 66 -36.85 15.95 34.55
C PRO A 66 -35.68 16.71 33.86
N LEU A 67 -34.43 16.24 34.06
CA LEU A 67 -33.25 16.65 33.29
C LEU A 67 -33.46 16.31 31.83
N MET A 68 -33.08 17.23 30.92
CA MET A 68 -33.15 17.07 29.48
C MET A 68 -31.76 17.15 28.87
N TYR A 69 -31.51 16.30 27.87
CA TYR A 69 -30.25 16.16 27.15
C TYR A 69 -30.46 16.43 25.67
N LYS A 70 -29.50 17.10 25.05
CA LYS A 70 -29.52 17.42 23.63
C LYS A 70 -28.16 17.14 23.04
N ALA A 71 -28.10 16.58 21.83
CA ALA A 71 -26.83 16.37 21.11
C ALA A 71 -26.28 17.72 20.63
N VAL A 72 -24.97 17.92 20.75
CA VAL A 72 -24.23 18.95 20.02
C VAL A 72 -24.30 18.63 18.53
N ARG A 73 -24.22 19.64 17.69
CA ARG A 73 -24.36 19.48 16.23
C ARG A 73 -23.38 18.42 15.68
N PRO A 74 -23.86 17.52 14.78
CA PRO A 74 -23.03 16.40 14.26
C PRO A 74 -21.78 16.86 13.54
N ASP A 75 -21.82 17.97 12.80
CA ASP A 75 -20.67 18.52 12.09
C ASP A 75 -19.54 18.93 13.05
N ILE A 76 -19.87 19.46 14.22
CA ILE A 76 -18.90 19.84 15.25
C ILE A 76 -18.29 18.59 15.90
N VAL A 77 -19.12 17.62 16.29
CA VAL A 77 -18.65 16.39 16.95
C VAL A 77 -17.78 15.56 16.01
N VAL A 78 -18.19 15.38 14.75
CA VAL A 78 -17.39 14.65 13.76
C VAL A 78 -16.06 15.35 13.47
N SER A 79 -16.07 16.69 13.35
CA SER A 79 -14.82 17.47 13.18
C SER A 79 -13.86 17.29 14.36
N PHE A 80 -14.39 17.29 15.58
CA PHE A 80 -13.60 17.09 16.80
C PHE A 80 -12.98 15.68 16.83
N LEU A 81 -13.78 14.64 16.60
CA LEU A 81 -13.31 13.24 16.57
C LEU A 81 -12.23 13.02 15.51
N LYS A 82 -12.41 13.60 14.30
CA LYS A 82 -11.40 13.52 13.24
C LYS A 82 -10.08 14.17 13.67
N LYS A 83 -10.15 15.36 14.26
CA LYS A 83 -8.96 16.08 14.73
C LYS A 83 -8.24 15.32 15.86
N ASP A 84 -8.98 14.73 16.78
CA ASP A 84 -8.44 13.93 17.88
C ASP A 84 -7.69 12.69 17.35
N LEU A 85 -8.30 11.99 16.39
CA LEU A 85 -7.69 10.85 15.70
C LEU A 85 -6.41 11.25 14.94
N ASP A 86 -6.44 12.37 14.20
CA ASP A 86 -5.27 12.88 13.47
C ASP A 86 -4.13 13.24 14.44
N THR A 87 -4.46 13.84 15.58
CA THR A 87 -3.48 14.19 16.63
C THR A 87 -2.85 12.93 17.21
N ALA A 88 -3.68 11.96 17.60
CA ALA A 88 -3.19 10.68 18.15
C ALA A 88 -2.33 9.92 17.14
N ALA A 89 -2.67 9.95 15.86
CA ALA A 89 -1.86 9.34 14.80
C ALA A 89 -0.48 10.02 14.68
N GLN A 90 -0.43 11.37 14.67
CA GLN A 90 0.83 12.13 14.58
C GLN A 90 1.72 11.91 15.80
N GLU A 91 1.16 11.90 17.02
CA GLU A 91 1.91 11.64 18.25
C GLU A 91 2.43 10.20 18.29
N SER A 92 1.65 9.24 17.80
CA SER A 92 2.07 7.85 17.68
C SER A 92 3.29 7.70 16.75
N VAL A 93 3.27 8.34 15.58
CA VAL A 93 4.41 8.34 14.65
C VAL A 93 5.65 8.91 15.32
N LYS A 94 5.56 10.08 15.97
CA LYS A 94 6.70 10.70 16.67
C LYS A 94 7.30 9.79 17.75
N THR A 95 6.44 9.14 18.53
CA THR A 95 6.87 8.24 19.62
C THR A 95 7.52 6.99 19.04
N LEU A 96 6.95 6.38 17.99
CA LEU A 96 7.51 5.20 17.34
C LEU A 96 8.84 5.50 16.65
N ASP A 97 8.97 6.66 16.01
CA ASP A 97 10.21 7.10 15.40
C ASP A 97 11.31 7.27 16.44
N ALA A 98 11.01 7.84 17.61
CA ALA A 98 11.95 7.96 18.70
C ALA A 98 12.43 6.60 19.23
N LEU A 99 11.54 5.60 19.28
CA LEU A 99 11.89 4.22 19.67
C LEU A 99 12.73 3.52 18.60
N SER A 100 12.53 3.86 17.32
CA SER A 100 13.26 3.22 16.21
C SER A 100 14.73 3.61 16.12
N VAL A 101 15.14 4.73 16.72
CA VAL A 101 16.54 5.21 16.73
C VAL A 101 17.46 4.23 17.46
N ASP A 102 17.00 3.62 18.55
CA ASP A 102 17.78 2.61 19.30
C ASP A 102 17.85 1.24 18.60
N ALA A 103 16.87 0.93 17.74
CA ALA A 103 16.78 -0.35 17.04
C ALA A 103 17.69 -0.45 15.79
N ARG A 104 18.23 0.67 15.30
CA ARG A 104 19.07 0.70 14.07
C ARG A 104 20.39 -0.09 14.18
N GLN A 105 20.83 -0.49 15.38
CA GLN A 105 22.04 -1.29 15.57
C GLN A 105 21.88 -2.79 15.24
N ASN A 106 20.65 -3.31 15.08
CA ASN A 106 20.37 -4.72 14.83
C ASN A 106 19.56 -4.95 13.52
N TYR A 107 19.74 -4.10 12.52
CA TYR A 107 18.97 -4.20 11.27
C TYR A 107 19.51 -5.35 10.42
N SER A 108 18.68 -6.35 10.15
CA SER A 108 19.00 -7.34 9.11
C SER A 108 18.93 -6.64 7.75
N PRO A 109 19.98 -6.68 6.93
CA PRO A 109 19.96 -6.02 5.63
C PRO A 109 19.17 -6.80 4.58
N ILE A 110 18.58 -7.94 4.95
CA ILE A 110 17.77 -8.79 4.06
C ILE A 110 16.49 -9.18 4.77
N TRP A 111 15.35 -8.85 4.15
CA TRP A 111 14.02 -9.14 4.66
C TRP A 111 13.21 -9.98 3.68
N TYR A 112 12.49 -10.95 4.22
CA TYR A 112 11.53 -11.76 3.47
C TYR A 112 10.12 -11.28 3.77
N VAL A 113 9.33 -11.10 2.71
CA VAL A 113 7.95 -10.59 2.77
C VAL A 113 7.02 -11.59 2.10
N HIS A 114 5.91 -11.96 2.78
CA HIS A 114 5.08 -13.09 2.38
C HIS A 114 3.62 -12.72 2.05
N SER A 115 3.16 -11.49 2.27
CA SER A 115 1.79 -11.11 1.95
C SER A 115 1.73 -10.12 0.81
N ASP A 116 0.73 -10.25 -0.08
CA ASP A 116 0.54 -9.33 -1.20
C ASP A 116 0.43 -7.88 -0.75
N TRP A 117 -0.26 -7.62 0.36
CA TRP A 117 -0.37 -6.29 0.94
C TRP A 117 0.99 -5.72 1.36
N THR A 118 1.79 -6.54 2.07
CA THR A 118 3.12 -6.10 2.53
C THR A 118 4.08 -5.94 1.35
N ILE A 119 4.01 -6.82 0.33
CA ILE A 119 4.78 -6.71 -0.90
C ILE A 119 4.43 -5.39 -1.61
N GLN A 120 3.13 -5.12 -1.78
CA GLN A 120 2.66 -3.90 -2.42
C GLN A 120 3.13 -2.65 -1.66
N ARG A 121 2.99 -2.64 -0.34
CA ARG A 121 3.39 -1.51 0.51
C ARG A 121 4.89 -1.23 0.44
N ASN A 122 5.74 -2.26 0.51
CA ASN A 122 7.19 -2.09 0.39
C ASN A 122 7.59 -1.65 -1.02
N LEU A 123 6.91 -2.13 -2.05
CA LEU A 123 7.12 -1.68 -3.42
C LEU A 123 6.80 -0.20 -3.61
N GLU A 124 5.68 0.26 -3.06
CA GLU A 124 5.29 1.68 -3.04
C GLU A 124 6.36 2.53 -2.33
N MET A 125 6.79 2.12 -1.14
CA MET A 125 7.83 2.81 -0.38
C MET A 125 9.15 2.88 -1.14
N LEU A 126 9.59 1.77 -1.74
CA LEU A 126 10.82 1.75 -2.55
C LEU A 126 10.72 2.75 -3.71
N ILE A 127 9.60 2.77 -4.45
CA ILE A 127 9.39 3.68 -5.58
C ILE A 127 9.35 5.14 -5.13
N GLU A 128 8.63 5.44 -4.03
CA GLU A 128 8.53 6.80 -3.48
C GLU A 128 9.89 7.35 -3.02
N HIS A 129 10.77 6.50 -2.49
CA HIS A 129 12.09 6.89 -1.99
C HIS A 129 13.17 7.01 -3.07
N VAL A 130 12.88 6.64 -4.32
CA VAL A 130 13.84 6.83 -5.43
C VAL A 130 14.19 8.30 -5.58
N THR A 131 15.47 8.60 -5.58
CA THR A 131 15.98 9.97 -5.72
C THR A 131 16.66 10.24 -7.07
N ARG A 132 17.29 9.26 -7.66
CA ARG A 132 18.10 9.38 -8.88
C ARG A 132 17.67 8.43 -9.99
N GLU A 133 17.78 7.12 -9.73
CA GLU A 133 17.59 6.08 -10.74
C GLU A 133 16.82 4.89 -10.19
N LEU A 134 15.91 4.35 -11.02
CA LEU A 134 15.22 3.10 -10.79
C LEU A 134 15.45 2.14 -11.94
N ILE A 135 16.11 1.02 -11.65
CA ILE A 135 16.34 -0.08 -12.60
C ILE A 135 15.32 -1.18 -12.31
N ILE A 136 14.60 -1.60 -13.34
CA ILE A 136 13.57 -2.65 -13.23
C ILE A 136 13.85 -3.73 -14.28
N LEU A 137 13.96 -4.98 -13.81
CA LEU A 137 13.92 -6.17 -14.66
C LEU A 137 12.57 -6.84 -14.42
N CYS A 138 11.75 -6.91 -15.45
CA CYS A 138 10.39 -7.42 -15.35
C CYS A 138 10.19 -8.67 -16.20
N PHE A 139 9.88 -9.79 -15.56
CA PHE A 139 9.62 -11.09 -16.16
C PHE A 139 8.13 -11.43 -16.19
N ASN A 140 7.31 -10.69 -15.44
CA ASN A 140 5.86 -10.84 -15.41
C ASN A 140 5.19 -9.48 -15.67
N GLN A 141 4.56 -9.37 -16.83
CA GLN A 141 3.86 -8.16 -17.28
C GLN A 141 2.74 -7.71 -16.34
N GLU A 142 1.95 -8.67 -15.82
CA GLU A 142 0.83 -8.37 -14.93
C GLU A 142 1.33 -7.72 -13.63
N THR A 143 2.48 -8.16 -13.15
CA THR A 143 3.13 -7.55 -11.99
C THR A 143 3.54 -6.11 -12.28
N PHE A 144 4.16 -5.85 -13.44
CA PHE A 144 4.57 -4.50 -13.84
C PHE A 144 3.39 -3.53 -13.98
N ILE A 145 2.32 -3.96 -14.64
CA ILE A 145 1.13 -3.13 -14.88
C ILE A 145 0.52 -2.64 -13.56
N LYS A 146 0.58 -3.42 -12.49
CA LYS A 146 0.02 -3.05 -11.17
C LYS A 146 0.72 -1.83 -10.55
N PHE A 147 2.00 -1.61 -10.80
CA PHE A 147 2.75 -0.48 -10.24
C PHE A 147 3.27 0.53 -11.28
N GLN A 148 2.99 0.31 -12.57
CA GLN A 148 3.38 1.22 -13.64
C GLN A 148 2.91 2.66 -13.41
N GLY A 149 1.71 2.85 -12.86
CA GLY A 149 1.18 4.17 -12.53
C GLY A 149 1.99 4.91 -11.47
N LEU A 150 2.48 4.19 -10.45
CA LEU A 150 3.34 4.75 -9.39
C LEU A 150 4.68 5.20 -9.96
N ILE A 151 5.28 4.36 -10.81
CA ILE A 151 6.55 4.72 -11.49
C ILE A 151 6.35 5.94 -12.38
N GLY A 152 5.24 6.01 -13.11
CA GLY A 152 4.91 7.16 -13.97
C GLY A 152 4.82 8.48 -13.20
N ALA A 153 4.40 8.45 -11.95
CA ALA A 153 4.30 9.65 -11.11
C ALA A 153 5.67 10.26 -10.78
N ILE A 154 6.72 9.43 -10.69
CA ILE A 154 8.10 9.87 -10.38
C ILE A 154 8.99 10.02 -11.61
N ALA A 155 8.54 9.59 -12.78
CA ALA A 155 9.35 9.49 -14.00
C ALA A 155 9.82 10.85 -14.57
N LYS A 156 9.23 11.98 -14.14
CA LYS A 156 9.60 13.31 -14.66
C LYS A 156 10.98 13.78 -14.23
N ASP A 157 11.40 13.40 -13.02
CA ASP A 157 12.59 13.94 -12.37
C ASP A 157 13.65 12.87 -12.10
N ARG A 158 13.43 11.63 -12.53
CA ARG A 158 14.28 10.48 -12.23
C ARG A 158 14.52 9.63 -13.47
N GLU A 159 15.69 9.00 -13.53
CA GLU A 159 16.00 8.07 -14.61
C GLU A 159 15.37 6.70 -14.31
N ILE A 160 14.42 6.28 -15.16
CA ILE A 160 13.74 4.99 -15.00
C ILE A 160 13.96 4.13 -16.22
N LYS A 161 14.54 2.95 -15.99
CA LYS A 161 14.84 1.95 -17.02
C LYS A 161 14.10 0.66 -16.70
N VAL A 162 13.36 0.15 -17.67
CA VAL A 162 12.65 -1.12 -17.55
C VAL A 162 13.12 -2.07 -18.63
N LEU A 163 13.63 -3.23 -18.25
CA LEU A 163 14.04 -4.29 -19.14
C LEU A 163 13.07 -5.46 -19.09
N PHE A 164 12.58 -5.85 -20.26
CA PHE A 164 11.76 -7.04 -20.45
C PHE A 164 12.52 -8.13 -21.18
N PRO A 165 12.22 -9.41 -20.96
CA PRO A 165 12.65 -10.47 -21.87
C PRO A 165 12.01 -10.26 -23.25
N LYS A 166 12.59 -10.89 -24.28
CA LYS A 166 12.07 -10.79 -25.64
C LYS A 166 10.59 -11.17 -25.73
N GLY A 167 9.77 -10.26 -26.29
CA GLY A 167 8.30 -10.39 -26.35
C GLY A 167 7.60 -10.08 -25.02
N GLY A 168 8.35 -9.75 -23.97
CA GLY A 168 7.79 -9.46 -22.64
C GLY A 168 7.16 -8.07 -22.51
N ALA A 169 7.37 -7.18 -23.48
CA ALA A 169 6.80 -5.84 -23.51
C ALA A 169 5.51 -5.73 -24.33
N ASP A 170 5.05 -6.82 -24.95
CA ASP A 170 3.88 -6.82 -25.83
C ASP A 170 2.60 -6.44 -25.05
N GLY A 171 1.93 -5.35 -25.47
CA GLY A 171 0.68 -4.88 -24.83
C GLY A 171 0.87 -3.93 -23.66
N ILE A 172 2.10 -3.60 -23.27
CA ILE A 172 2.36 -2.54 -22.29
C ILE A 172 2.09 -1.18 -22.94
N VAL A 173 1.34 -0.33 -22.25
CA VAL A 173 1.13 1.07 -22.65
C VAL A 173 2.30 1.90 -22.12
N PRO A 174 3.11 2.53 -23.00
CA PRO A 174 4.25 3.33 -22.54
C PRO A 174 3.80 4.51 -21.68
N VAL A 175 4.58 4.83 -20.67
CA VAL A 175 4.43 6.03 -19.85
C VAL A 175 5.60 6.95 -20.15
N ASP A 176 5.31 8.24 -20.32
CA ASP A 176 6.33 9.26 -20.60
C ASP A 176 7.36 9.34 -19.46
N GLY A 177 8.62 9.49 -19.82
CA GLY A 177 9.72 9.55 -18.86
C GLY A 177 10.30 8.20 -18.46
N ILE A 178 9.68 7.08 -18.87
CA ILE A 178 10.21 5.73 -18.65
C ILE A 178 10.86 5.22 -19.94
N ARG A 179 12.10 4.74 -19.82
CA ARG A 179 12.81 4.08 -20.92
C ARG A 179 12.57 2.58 -20.86
N TYR A 180 12.07 2.04 -21.95
CA TYR A 180 11.72 0.62 -22.06
C TYR A 180 12.75 -0.08 -22.96
N PHE A 181 13.20 -1.24 -22.52
CA PHE A 181 14.18 -2.05 -23.22
C PHE A 181 13.70 -3.50 -23.34
N GLU A 182 14.09 -4.13 -24.41
CA GLU A 182 13.90 -5.57 -24.60
C GLU A 182 15.27 -6.24 -24.65
N ALA A 183 15.41 -7.31 -23.91
CA ALA A 183 16.64 -8.12 -23.92
C ALA A 183 16.85 -8.73 -25.30
N GLY A 184 18.09 -8.72 -25.76
CA GLY A 184 18.54 -9.44 -26.95
C GLY A 184 18.40 -10.96 -26.80
N THR A 185 19.06 -11.70 -27.65
CA THR A 185 19.11 -13.16 -27.51
C THR A 185 19.89 -13.54 -26.24
N PRO A 186 19.57 -14.67 -25.59
CA PRO A 186 20.26 -15.11 -24.37
C PRO A 186 21.79 -15.24 -24.52
N GLU A 187 22.28 -15.40 -25.74
CA GLU A 187 23.69 -15.49 -26.10
C GLU A 187 24.42 -14.15 -25.95
N ASP A 188 23.70 -13.03 -26.05
CA ASP A 188 24.26 -11.69 -25.94
C ASP A 188 24.59 -11.28 -24.49
N PHE A 189 24.07 -11.98 -23.48
CA PHE A 189 24.09 -11.52 -22.10
C PHE A 189 25.34 -11.85 -21.28
N PHE A 190 25.91 -13.02 -21.42
CA PHE A 190 27.13 -13.46 -20.70
C PHE A 190 27.95 -14.51 -21.48
N GLY A 191 27.72 -14.68 -22.78
CA GLY A 191 28.35 -15.72 -23.58
C GLY A 191 27.94 -17.14 -23.14
N VAL A 192 26.97 -17.29 -22.26
CA VAL A 192 26.51 -18.60 -21.75
C VAL A 192 25.01 -18.52 -21.43
N ASN A 193 24.27 -19.58 -21.68
CA ASN A 193 22.87 -19.82 -21.39
C ASN A 193 22.43 -19.68 -19.90
N VAL A 194 23.19 -18.98 -19.05
CA VAL A 194 22.95 -18.87 -17.62
C VAL A 194 21.70 -18.03 -17.33
N PHE A 195 21.51 -16.95 -18.08
CA PHE A 195 20.38 -16.04 -17.85
C PHE A 195 19.05 -16.69 -18.23
N GLN A 196 19.02 -17.38 -19.36
CA GLN A 196 17.82 -18.13 -19.75
C GLN A 196 17.49 -19.25 -18.76
N LYS A 197 18.51 -19.92 -18.21
CA LYS A 197 18.33 -20.96 -17.19
C LYS A 197 17.89 -20.37 -15.83
N ILE A 198 18.36 -19.18 -15.47
CA ILE A 198 18.00 -18.54 -14.19
C ILE A 198 16.61 -17.88 -14.27
N PHE A 199 16.26 -17.27 -15.41
CA PHE A 199 15.07 -16.41 -15.50
C PHE A 199 13.92 -16.98 -16.33
N SER A 200 14.16 -17.96 -17.20
CA SER A 200 13.12 -18.54 -18.08
C SER A 200 12.61 -19.91 -17.61
N ALA A 201 13.35 -20.59 -16.76
CA ALA A 201 12.94 -21.88 -16.22
C ALA A 201 12.70 -21.74 -14.71
N PRO A 202 11.67 -22.40 -14.15
CA PRO A 202 11.59 -22.54 -12.70
C PRO A 202 12.91 -23.17 -12.24
N ILE A 203 13.58 -22.57 -11.24
CA ILE A 203 14.77 -23.15 -10.63
C ILE A 203 14.30 -24.32 -9.77
N PRO A 204 14.41 -25.58 -10.21
CA PRO A 204 13.98 -26.71 -9.42
C PRO A 204 15.00 -26.92 -8.29
N ARG A 205 14.58 -26.73 -7.08
CA ARG A 205 15.31 -27.16 -5.90
C ARG A 205 14.42 -28.18 -5.17
N GLU A 206 14.76 -29.46 -5.30
CA GLU A 206 14.07 -30.54 -4.58
C GLU A 206 12.53 -30.49 -4.63
N GLY A 207 11.96 -30.30 -5.82
CA GLY A 207 10.51 -30.25 -6.02
C GLY A 207 9.85 -28.88 -5.86
N THR A 208 10.59 -27.82 -5.54
CA THR A 208 10.08 -26.45 -5.40
C THR A 208 10.07 -25.71 -6.74
N ILE A 209 8.97 -25.11 -7.11
CA ILE A 209 8.86 -24.29 -8.32
C ILE A 209 9.07 -22.83 -7.93
N PHE A 210 10.18 -22.23 -8.39
CA PHE A 210 10.50 -20.83 -8.22
C PHE A 210 10.32 -20.08 -9.53
N ARG A 211 9.58 -18.98 -9.52
CA ARG A 211 9.36 -18.11 -10.68
C ARG A 211 9.61 -16.65 -10.29
N LEU A 212 10.65 -16.05 -10.83
CA LEU A 212 10.93 -14.63 -10.65
C LEU A 212 9.91 -13.79 -11.44
N GLU A 213 9.34 -12.77 -10.80
CA GLU A 213 8.39 -11.84 -11.41
C GLU A 213 9.05 -10.52 -11.78
N CYS A 214 9.76 -9.92 -10.83
CA CYS A 214 10.37 -8.59 -11.01
C CYS A 214 11.56 -8.40 -10.07
N ILE A 215 12.57 -7.64 -10.53
CA ILE A 215 13.65 -7.11 -9.68
C ILE A 215 13.64 -5.60 -9.86
N LEU A 216 13.61 -4.87 -8.75
CA LEU A 216 13.74 -3.42 -8.71
C LEU A 216 15.00 -3.05 -7.94
N ILE A 217 15.74 -2.06 -8.42
CA ILE A 217 16.92 -1.51 -7.73
C ILE A 217 16.79 0.01 -7.73
N ALA A 218 16.78 0.59 -6.55
CA ALA A 218 16.66 2.02 -6.30
C ALA A 218 18.02 2.60 -5.86
N ASP A 219 18.52 3.54 -6.64
CA ASP A 219 19.68 4.39 -6.29
C ASP A 219 20.97 3.64 -5.86
N ASP A 220 21.15 2.38 -6.24
CA ASP A 220 22.21 1.47 -5.78
C ASP A 220 22.18 1.16 -4.26
N GLN A 221 21.11 1.52 -3.56
CA GLN A 221 21.00 1.41 -2.11
C GLN A 221 20.04 0.30 -1.65
N GLU A 222 18.96 0.12 -2.37
CA GLU A 222 17.92 -0.84 -2.04
C GLU A 222 17.52 -1.64 -3.27
N SER A 223 17.25 -2.93 -3.08
CA SER A 223 16.64 -3.76 -4.11
C SER A 223 15.52 -4.61 -3.57
N MET A 224 14.54 -4.88 -4.43
CA MET A 224 13.40 -5.74 -4.15
C MET A 224 13.25 -6.78 -5.25
N LEU A 225 13.25 -8.06 -4.85
CA LEU A 225 13.02 -9.20 -5.73
C LEU A 225 11.63 -9.75 -5.43
N ILE A 226 10.74 -9.74 -6.41
CA ILE A 226 9.39 -10.31 -6.30
C ILE A 226 9.36 -11.63 -7.07
N TYR A 227 8.88 -12.68 -6.42
CA TYR A 227 8.83 -14.02 -6.99
C TYR A 227 7.66 -14.84 -6.45
N THR A 228 7.32 -15.91 -7.17
CA THR A 228 6.36 -16.91 -6.71
C THR A 228 7.09 -18.22 -6.44
N GLN A 229 6.89 -18.79 -5.28
CA GLN A 229 7.42 -20.10 -4.87
C GLN A 229 6.26 -21.00 -4.44
N ASP A 230 6.11 -22.14 -5.10
CA ASP A 230 5.04 -23.13 -4.82
C ASP A 230 3.63 -22.52 -4.77
N GLY A 231 3.37 -21.55 -5.66
CA GLY A 231 2.09 -20.82 -5.74
C GLY A 231 1.97 -19.66 -4.75
N ASN A 232 2.89 -19.49 -3.80
CA ASN A 232 2.89 -18.37 -2.86
C ASN A 232 3.76 -17.24 -3.40
N ARG A 233 3.18 -16.03 -3.44
CA ARG A 233 3.91 -14.83 -3.83
C ARG A 233 4.72 -14.28 -2.67
N MET A 234 5.98 -13.98 -2.92
CA MET A 234 6.97 -13.57 -1.93
C MET A 234 7.84 -12.43 -2.47
N ALA A 235 8.47 -11.69 -1.57
CA ALA A 235 9.54 -10.78 -1.96
C ALA A 235 10.72 -10.83 -0.99
N VAL A 236 11.91 -10.49 -1.52
CA VAL A 236 13.11 -10.24 -0.74
C VAL A 236 13.52 -8.80 -0.93
N ILE A 237 13.68 -8.09 0.18
CA ILE A 237 14.18 -6.71 0.21
C ILE A 237 15.61 -6.75 0.71
N ILE A 238 16.51 -6.11 -0.01
CA ILE A 238 17.94 -6.05 0.29
C ILE A 238 18.35 -4.59 0.41
N THR A 239 18.82 -4.20 1.59
CA THR A 239 19.33 -2.86 1.90
C THR A 239 20.85 -2.89 2.19
N LEU A 240 21.55 -3.87 1.61
CA LEU A 240 23.01 -4.00 1.73
C LEU A 240 23.69 -3.32 0.54
N PRO A 241 24.33 -2.15 0.71
CA PRO A 241 24.84 -1.34 -0.40
C PRO A 241 25.83 -2.07 -1.30
N PHE A 242 26.63 -2.97 -0.73
CA PHE A 242 27.55 -3.79 -1.55
C PHE A 242 26.81 -4.70 -2.55
N ILE A 243 25.75 -5.39 -2.09
CA ILE A 243 24.97 -6.29 -2.95
C ILE A 243 24.20 -5.48 -3.99
N THR A 244 23.53 -4.41 -3.59
CA THR A 244 22.73 -3.57 -4.47
C THR A 244 23.58 -2.87 -5.52
N CYS A 245 24.78 -2.41 -5.17
CA CYS A 245 25.74 -1.85 -6.11
C CYS A 245 26.23 -2.89 -7.14
N VAL A 246 26.53 -4.13 -6.69
CA VAL A 246 26.90 -5.21 -7.61
C VAL A 246 25.76 -5.57 -8.56
N GLN A 247 24.53 -5.67 -8.03
CA GLN A 247 23.33 -5.91 -8.83
C GLN A 247 23.12 -4.80 -9.87
N SER A 248 23.19 -3.54 -9.47
CA SER A 248 23.04 -2.40 -10.36
C SER A 248 24.07 -2.40 -11.50
N ARG A 249 25.34 -2.59 -11.18
CA ARG A 249 26.39 -2.66 -12.20
C ARG A 249 26.23 -3.84 -13.14
N LEU A 250 25.85 -5.00 -12.60
CA LEU A 250 25.59 -6.18 -13.41
C LEU A 250 24.43 -5.94 -14.37
N PHE A 251 23.33 -5.35 -13.85
CA PHE A 251 22.14 -5.09 -14.66
C PHE A 251 22.31 -3.92 -15.63
N SER A 252 23.13 -2.91 -15.30
CA SER A 252 23.44 -1.85 -16.25
C SER A 252 24.07 -2.39 -17.55
N ARG A 253 24.91 -3.43 -17.46
CA ARG A 253 25.46 -4.09 -18.65
C ARG A 253 24.38 -4.78 -19.51
N LEU A 254 23.29 -5.21 -18.90
CA LEU A 254 22.19 -5.80 -19.66
C LEU A 254 21.54 -4.76 -20.58
N PHE A 255 21.43 -3.52 -20.13
CA PHE A 255 20.88 -2.43 -20.94
C PHE A 255 21.80 -2.01 -22.09
N GLU A 256 23.12 -2.18 -21.96
CA GLU A 256 24.08 -1.91 -23.04
C GLU A 256 23.85 -2.81 -24.27
N ASN A 257 23.41 -4.04 -24.03
CA ASN A 257 23.15 -5.05 -25.05
C ASN A 257 21.64 -5.20 -25.39
N ALA A 258 20.78 -4.40 -24.77
CA ALA A 258 19.34 -4.44 -24.97
C ALA A 258 18.89 -3.44 -26.05
N HIS A 259 17.79 -3.77 -26.72
CA HIS A 259 17.16 -2.86 -27.69
C HIS A 259 16.20 -1.91 -27.01
N GLU A 260 16.41 -0.61 -27.14
CA GLU A 260 15.45 0.40 -26.63
C GLU A 260 14.19 0.42 -27.49
N ILE A 261 13.04 0.22 -26.85
CA ILE A 261 11.76 0.17 -27.53
C ILE A 261 11.23 1.59 -27.69
N LYS A 262 11.45 2.21 -28.85
CA LYS A 262 11.00 3.59 -29.16
C LYS A 262 9.50 3.71 -29.45
N LYS A 263 8.82 2.60 -29.79
CA LYS A 263 7.36 2.52 -30.01
C LYS A 263 6.91 1.12 -29.62
N ILE A 264 6.17 0.99 -28.53
CA ILE A 264 5.46 -0.24 -28.22
C ILE A 264 4.25 -0.27 -29.17
N SER A 265 4.30 -1.15 -30.19
CA SER A 265 3.24 -1.24 -31.18
C SER A 265 2.01 -1.90 -30.54
N SER A 266 0.86 -1.23 -30.62
CA SER A 266 -0.46 -1.77 -30.28
C SER A 266 -0.88 -2.89 -31.25
N ARG A 267 -0.12 -3.98 -31.31
CA ARG A 267 -0.41 -5.16 -32.13
C ARG A 267 -1.14 -6.20 -31.30
N SER A 268 -2.41 -5.97 -30.95
CA SER A 268 -3.32 -7.07 -30.57
C SER A 268 -4.75 -6.60 -30.40
N ARG A 269 -5.40 -6.09 -31.47
CA ARG A 269 -6.87 -6.00 -31.55
C ARG A 269 -7.43 -6.43 -32.91
N LYS A 270 -6.73 -7.25 -33.70
CA LYS A 270 -7.21 -7.67 -35.04
C LYS A 270 -7.48 -9.18 -35.20
N HIS A 271 -7.49 -9.98 -34.15
CA HIS A 271 -7.77 -11.43 -34.32
C HIS A 271 -9.13 -11.91 -33.78
N GLU A 272 -9.92 -11.05 -33.13
CA GLU A 272 -11.26 -11.46 -32.64
C GLU A 272 -12.44 -10.98 -33.49
N GLN A 273 -12.23 -10.20 -34.57
CA GLN A 273 -13.33 -9.74 -35.44
C GLN A 273 -13.43 -10.46 -36.79
N LYS A 274 -12.85 -11.65 -36.93
CA LYS A 274 -13.01 -12.50 -38.14
C LYS A 274 -13.57 -13.88 -37.85
N LYS A 275 -14.34 -14.05 -36.78
CA LYS A 275 -15.20 -15.23 -36.56
C LYS A 275 -16.52 -14.77 -35.95
N ASN A 276 -17.35 -14.13 -36.72
CA ASN A 276 -18.80 -14.16 -36.64
C ASN A 276 -19.32 -13.96 -38.05
#